data_88dc41831579e907f089c34aa2b03081
#
_entry.id   88dc41831579e907f089c34aa2b03081
#
_cell.length_a   1.000
_cell.length_b   1.000
_cell.length_c   1.000
_cell.angle_alpha   90.00
_cell.angle_beta   90.00
_cell.angle_gamma   90.00
#
_symmetry.space_group_name_H-M   'P 1'
#
loop_
_entity.id
_entity.type
_entity.pdbx_description
1 polymer ?
#
loop_
_entity_poly.entity_id
_entity_poly.type
_entity_poly.pdbx_seq_one_letter_code
_entity_poly.pdbx_strand_id
1 'polypeptide(L)'
;MRIEGDSIYYYDNTSMPAYFRIIGDSLVMGSGTSYAIVKQTQNLFWFSNQNGDLVKLQRSEEVDDEAELVHDTPQIMTYTHQVKTDSVVTFNGERYHWYIAINPTKYKVVKRCYNDDGLEVENVYYDNIMHISIFKGAFKVFSSDIRKQMYDKLVPEKFLNEAILVNMEYCRADAQGLYFNATLCVPDGASCYLVENRINYFGKLTMQLVEY
;
A
#
# COMPACT_ATOMS: atom_id res chain seq x y z
N MET A 1 -21.42 6.79 -5.46
CA MET A 1 -20.79 6.73 -6.80
C MET A 1 -21.41 7.78 -7.70
N ARG A 2 -20.60 8.59 -8.39
CA ARG A 2 -21.03 9.63 -9.34
C ARG A 2 -20.43 9.35 -10.71
N ILE A 3 -21.24 9.45 -11.76
CA ILE A 3 -20.76 9.36 -13.15
C ILE A 3 -20.74 10.76 -13.75
N GLU A 4 -19.61 11.17 -14.30
CA GLU A 4 -19.44 12.45 -14.97
C GLU A 4 -18.60 12.25 -16.24
N GLY A 5 -19.20 12.55 -17.41
CA GLY A 5 -18.58 12.27 -18.70
C GLY A 5 -18.32 10.77 -18.90
N ASP A 6 -17.05 10.42 -19.06
CA ASP A 6 -16.55 9.05 -19.26
C ASP A 6 -15.86 8.47 -18.02
N SER A 7 -16.12 9.07 -16.85
CA SER A 7 -15.46 8.69 -15.59
C SER A 7 -16.46 8.41 -14.48
N ILE A 8 -16.14 7.39 -13.68
CA ILE A 8 -16.87 7.02 -12.47
C ILE A 8 -16.05 7.51 -11.28
N TYR A 9 -16.65 8.31 -10.41
CA TYR A 9 -16.09 8.82 -9.17
C TYR A 9 -16.69 8.06 -7.99
N TYR A 10 -15.82 7.59 -7.10
CA TYR A 10 -16.20 6.91 -5.87
C TYR A 10 -16.16 7.90 -4.70
N TYR A 11 -16.94 7.67 -3.66
CA TYR A 11 -17.01 8.57 -2.49
C TYR A 11 -15.87 8.34 -1.48
N ASP A 12 -15.10 7.26 -1.64
CA ASP A 12 -13.94 7.03 -0.78
C ASP A 12 -12.72 7.87 -1.23
N ASN A 13 -11.85 8.20 -0.27
CA ASN A 13 -10.69 9.06 -0.52
C ASN A 13 -9.49 8.31 -1.13
N THR A 14 -9.58 7.01 -1.30
CA THR A 14 -8.49 6.14 -1.77
C THR A 14 -8.66 5.69 -3.21
N SER A 15 -9.90 5.62 -3.70
CA SER A 15 -10.20 5.20 -5.07
C SER A 15 -9.94 6.29 -6.08
N MET A 16 -9.24 5.93 -7.15
CA MET A 16 -9.09 6.81 -8.32
C MET A 16 -10.38 6.81 -9.14
N PRO A 17 -10.72 7.94 -9.81
CA PRO A 17 -11.76 7.94 -10.83
C PRO A 17 -11.47 6.87 -11.88
N ALA A 18 -12.45 6.01 -12.14
CA ALA A 18 -12.32 4.95 -13.12
C ALA A 18 -12.86 5.42 -14.48
N TYR A 19 -11.98 5.40 -15.48
CA TYR A 19 -12.37 5.68 -16.86
C TYR A 19 -13.19 4.52 -17.44
N PHE A 20 -14.27 4.82 -18.15
CA PHE A 20 -15.08 3.81 -18.84
C PHE A 20 -15.49 4.27 -20.24
N ARG A 21 -15.91 3.33 -21.05
CA ARG A 21 -16.56 3.55 -22.35
C ARG A 21 -17.62 2.48 -22.59
N ILE A 22 -18.62 2.83 -23.37
CA ILE A 22 -19.65 1.88 -23.81
C ILE A 22 -19.27 1.40 -25.20
N ILE A 23 -19.15 0.08 -25.37
CA ILE A 23 -18.87 -0.57 -26.64
C ILE A 23 -19.96 -1.61 -26.88
N GLY A 24 -20.88 -1.32 -27.84
CA GLY A 24 -22.06 -2.16 -28.03
C GLY A 24 -22.91 -2.23 -26.73
N ASP A 25 -23.22 -3.44 -26.29
CA ASP A 25 -23.96 -3.69 -25.05
C ASP A 25 -23.05 -3.93 -23.84
N SER A 26 -21.86 -3.34 -23.84
CA SER A 26 -20.87 -3.54 -22.78
C SER A 26 -20.34 -2.23 -22.24
N LEU A 27 -20.29 -2.13 -20.92
CA LEU A 27 -19.55 -1.13 -20.15
C LEU A 27 -18.11 -1.63 -20.00
N VAL A 28 -17.15 -0.99 -20.65
CA VAL A 28 -15.73 -1.38 -20.62
C VAL A 28 -14.95 -0.39 -19.77
N MET A 29 -14.35 -0.89 -18.68
CA MET A 29 -13.50 -0.08 -17.81
C MET A 29 -12.13 0.17 -18.43
N GLY A 30 -11.42 1.21 -17.99
CA GLY A 30 -10.08 1.54 -18.46
C GLY A 30 -9.05 0.43 -18.26
N SER A 31 -9.26 -0.45 -17.28
CA SER A 31 -8.49 -1.69 -17.04
C SER A 31 -8.66 -2.76 -18.11
N GLY A 32 -9.73 -2.66 -18.93
CA GLY A 32 -10.14 -3.66 -19.91
C GLY A 32 -11.24 -4.60 -19.41
N THR A 33 -11.64 -4.52 -18.14
CA THR A 33 -12.76 -5.30 -17.59
C THR A 33 -14.08 -4.84 -18.24
N SER A 34 -14.94 -5.81 -18.59
CA SER A 34 -16.18 -5.58 -19.33
C SER A 34 -17.37 -6.12 -18.57
N TYR A 35 -18.43 -5.32 -18.49
CA TYR A 35 -19.72 -5.64 -17.83
C TYR A 35 -20.85 -5.55 -18.85
N ALA A 36 -21.74 -6.56 -18.88
CA ALA A 36 -22.87 -6.57 -19.80
C ALA A 36 -23.92 -5.54 -19.38
N ILE A 37 -24.32 -4.66 -20.29
CA ILE A 37 -25.39 -3.69 -20.08
C ILE A 37 -26.73 -4.41 -20.25
N VAL A 38 -27.56 -4.38 -19.24
CA VAL A 38 -28.89 -5.01 -19.22
C VAL A 38 -29.98 -4.02 -19.65
N LYS A 39 -29.82 -2.74 -19.25
CA LYS A 39 -30.77 -1.68 -19.57
C LYS A 39 -30.07 -0.32 -19.62
N GLN A 40 -30.34 0.43 -20.68
CA GLN A 40 -29.86 1.80 -20.80
C GLN A 40 -31.01 2.69 -21.31
N THR A 41 -31.32 3.74 -20.53
CA THR A 41 -32.27 4.80 -20.89
C THR A 41 -31.69 6.14 -20.43
N GLN A 42 -32.40 7.24 -20.70
CA GLN A 42 -31.95 8.55 -20.26
C GLN A 42 -31.73 8.67 -18.75
N ASN A 43 -32.52 7.92 -17.93
CA ASN A 43 -32.51 8.03 -16.47
C ASN A 43 -32.13 6.74 -15.75
N LEU A 44 -31.93 5.63 -16.47
CA LEU A 44 -31.61 4.33 -15.89
C LEU A 44 -30.45 3.69 -16.64
N PHE A 45 -29.45 3.21 -15.89
CA PHE A 45 -28.33 2.46 -16.42
C PHE A 45 -28.11 1.21 -15.56
N TRP A 46 -28.39 0.04 -16.10
CA TRP A 46 -28.29 -1.24 -15.41
C TRP A 46 -27.30 -2.14 -16.12
N PHE A 47 -26.40 -2.74 -15.38
CA PHE A 47 -25.43 -3.68 -15.91
C PHE A 47 -25.19 -4.82 -14.90
N SER A 48 -24.69 -5.95 -15.40
CA SER A 48 -24.32 -7.09 -14.55
C SER A 48 -22.87 -6.95 -14.11
N ASN A 49 -22.61 -7.08 -12.80
CA ASN A 49 -21.26 -7.08 -12.24
C ASN A 49 -20.54 -8.43 -12.49
N GLN A 50 -19.31 -8.59 -11.99
CA GLN A 50 -18.54 -9.82 -12.14
C GLN A 50 -19.17 -11.03 -11.43
N ASN A 51 -19.93 -10.83 -10.37
CA ASN A 51 -20.62 -11.88 -9.64
C ASN A 51 -21.94 -12.30 -10.31
N GLY A 52 -22.35 -11.60 -11.37
CA GLY A 52 -23.64 -11.79 -12.03
C GLY A 52 -24.79 -11.00 -11.40
N ASP A 53 -24.53 -10.18 -10.40
CA ASP A 53 -25.53 -9.34 -9.76
C ASP A 53 -25.85 -8.13 -10.62
N LEU A 54 -27.09 -7.65 -10.53
CA LEU A 54 -27.59 -6.52 -11.30
C LEU A 54 -27.33 -5.20 -10.55
N VAL A 55 -26.39 -4.42 -11.04
CA VAL A 55 -26.14 -3.04 -10.59
C VAL A 55 -27.13 -2.11 -11.27
N LYS A 56 -27.90 -1.35 -10.48
CA LYS A 56 -28.94 -0.44 -10.96
C LYS A 56 -28.59 0.98 -10.59
N LEU A 57 -28.27 1.79 -11.60
CA LEU A 57 -28.05 3.21 -11.44
C LEU A 57 -29.23 3.99 -11.97
N GLN A 58 -29.63 5.03 -11.25
CA GLN A 58 -30.67 5.97 -11.63
C GLN A 58 -30.08 7.38 -11.61
N ARG A 59 -30.42 8.18 -12.60
CA ARG A 59 -30.06 9.60 -12.61
C ARG A 59 -30.76 10.32 -11.47
N SER A 60 -30.00 10.96 -10.60
CA SER A 60 -30.50 11.86 -9.56
C SER A 60 -30.23 13.31 -9.98
N GLU A 61 -31.18 14.20 -9.72
CA GLU A 61 -30.99 15.65 -9.82
C GLU A 61 -30.52 16.26 -8.49
N GLU A 62 -30.61 15.49 -7.41
CA GLU A 62 -30.10 15.87 -6.09
C GLU A 62 -28.63 15.49 -6.00
N VAL A 63 -27.77 16.49 -5.84
CA VAL A 63 -26.38 16.30 -5.42
C VAL A 63 -26.43 16.13 -3.91
N ASP A 64 -26.45 14.89 -3.44
CA ASP A 64 -26.22 14.60 -2.03
C ASP A 64 -24.76 14.96 -1.71
N ASP A 65 -24.56 16.16 -1.20
CA ASP A 65 -23.24 16.70 -0.90
C ASP A 65 -22.58 16.06 0.32
N GLU A 66 -23.26 15.20 1.08
CA GLU A 66 -22.73 14.66 2.33
C GLU A 66 -23.28 13.26 2.69
N ALA A 67 -23.05 12.26 1.87
CA ALA A 67 -23.02 10.91 2.39
C ALA A 67 -21.57 10.49 2.59
N GLU A 68 -21.00 10.80 3.75
CA GLU A 68 -19.82 10.11 4.28
C GLU A 68 -20.17 8.62 4.43
N LEU A 69 -19.97 7.86 3.37
CA LEU A 69 -19.86 6.41 3.50
C LEU A 69 -18.50 6.14 4.15
N VAL A 70 -18.46 6.28 5.47
CA VAL A 70 -17.33 5.81 6.27
C VAL A 70 -17.34 4.29 6.21
N HIS A 71 -16.61 3.74 5.26
CA HIS A 71 -16.27 2.33 5.32
C HIS A 71 -15.14 2.18 6.34
N ASP A 72 -15.44 1.50 7.44
CA ASP A 72 -14.45 0.98 8.38
C ASP A 72 -13.62 -0.14 7.71
N THR A 73 -12.90 0.20 6.65
CA THR A 73 -11.83 -0.65 6.14
C THR A 73 -10.66 -0.50 7.10
N PRO A 74 -10.07 -1.60 7.62
CA PRO A 74 -8.90 -1.51 8.46
C PRO A 74 -7.78 -0.84 7.64
N GLN A 75 -7.59 0.46 7.87
CA GLN A 75 -6.52 1.23 7.25
C GLN A 75 -5.21 0.70 7.80
N ILE A 76 -4.42 0.03 6.98
CA ILE A 76 -3.00 -0.16 7.25
C ILE A 76 -2.42 1.24 7.37
N MET A 77 -1.83 1.55 8.54
CA MET A 77 -1.39 2.89 8.92
C MET A 77 -0.56 3.51 7.81
N THR A 78 -1.16 4.39 7.03
CA THR A 78 -0.43 5.32 6.20
C THR A 78 0.06 6.44 7.12
N TYR A 79 1.36 6.52 7.29
CA TYR A 79 1.94 7.60 8.09
C TYR A 79 1.71 8.93 7.39
N THR A 80 1.12 9.90 8.08
CA THR A 80 0.95 11.27 7.57
C THR A 80 2.14 12.17 7.88
N HIS A 81 3.00 11.73 8.80
CA HIS A 81 4.20 12.45 9.23
C HIS A 81 5.33 11.47 9.56
N GLN A 82 6.56 11.99 9.61
CA GLN A 82 7.73 11.19 9.96
C GLN A 82 7.60 10.61 11.37
N VAL A 83 7.82 9.31 11.52
CA VAL A 83 7.89 8.62 12.81
C VAL A 83 9.35 8.25 13.07
N LYS A 84 9.84 8.52 14.28
CA LYS A 84 11.21 8.22 14.71
C LYS A 84 11.21 7.35 15.93
N THR A 85 12.10 6.36 15.93
CA THR A 85 12.37 5.47 17.04
C THR A 85 13.88 5.29 17.18
N ASP A 86 14.38 5.31 18.40
CA ASP A 86 15.80 5.07 18.68
C ASP A 86 15.98 4.34 20.00
N SER A 87 17.11 3.66 20.14
CA SER A 87 17.51 3.05 21.40
C SER A 87 19.01 2.73 21.39
N VAL A 88 19.51 2.31 22.53
CA VAL A 88 20.90 1.89 22.72
C VAL A 88 20.95 0.42 23.07
N VAL A 89 21.78 -0.32 22.36
CA VAL A 89 22.11 -1.71 22.65
C VAL A 89 23.58 -1.85 23.00
N THR A 90 23.90 -2.73 23.96
CA THR A 90 25.27 -3.05 24.34
C THR A 90 25.61 -4.46 23.85
N PHE A 91 26.69 -4.57 23.11
CA PHE A 91 27.23 -5.88 22.68
C PHE A 91 28.76 -5.90 22.87
N ASN A 92 29.27 -6.94 23.52
CA ASN A 92 30.71 -7.09 23.88
C ASN A 92 31.31 -5.85 24.58
N GLY A 93 30.55 -5.24 25.49
CA GLY A 93 31.00 -4.04 26.23
C GLY A 93 30.93 -2.73 25.43
N GLU A 94 30.60 -2.79 24.16
CA GLU A 94 30.48 -1.63 23.29
C GLU A 94 29.02 -1.20 23.14
N ARG A 95 28.75 0.11 23.12
CA ARG A 95 27.41 0.68 23.01
C ARG A 95 27.16 1.13 21.58
N TYR A 96 26.03 0.67 21.03
CA TYR A 96 25.54 1.05 19.72
C TYR A 96 24.22 1.78 19.86
N HIS A 97 24.14 2.99 19.34
CA HIS A 97 22.88 3.76 19.28
C HIS A 97 22.34 3.62 17.86
N TRP A 98 21.15 3.03 17.74
CA TRP A 98 20.44 2.92 16.48
C TRP A 98 19.24 3.85 16.42
N TYR A 99 18.96 4.32 15.23
CA TYR A 99 17.83 5.20 14.90
C TYR A 99 17.12 4.62 13.71
N ILE A 100 15.77 4.62 13.75
CA ILE A 100 14.89 4.33 12.65
C ILE A 100 14.00 5.54 12.42
N ALA A 101 13.88 5.99 11.17
CA ALA A 101 12.92 6.99 10.78
C ALA A 101 12.06 6.44 9.65
N ILE A 102 10.74 6.38 9.87
CA ILE A 102 9.75 6.07 8.85
C ILE A 102 9.39 7.39 8.17
N ASN A 103 9.70 7.51 6.89
CA ASN A 103 9.47 8.70 6.10
C ASN A 103 8.35 8.44 5.09
N PRO A 104 7.15 8.99 5.29
CA PRO A 104 6.09 8.95 4.29
C PRO A 104 6.55 9.60 2.99
N THR A 105 6.16 9.03 1.87
CA THR A 105 6.50 9.55 0.54
C THR A 105 5.25 9.86 -0.27
N LYS A 106 5.46 10.43 -1.46
CA LYS A 106 4.41 10.62 -2.47
C LYS A 106 4.45 9.53 -3.56
N TYR A 107 5.21 8.45 -3.34
CA TYR A 107 5.26 7.32 -4.28
C TYR A 107 3.97 6.52 -4.18
N LYS A 108 3.19 6.58 -5.26
CA LYS A 108 1.90 5.90 -5.33
C LYS A 108 2.08 4.40 -5.54
N VAL A 109 1.29 3.64 -4.82
CA VAL A 109 1.06 2.21 -5.02
C VAL A 109 -0.39 2.04 -5.37
N VAL A 110 -0.68 1.53 -6.55
CA VAL A 110 -2.05 1.33 -7.05
C VAL A 110 -2.40 -0.13 -6.88
N LYS A 111 -3.50 -0.39 -6.17
CA LYS A 111 -4.07 -1.73 -6.00
C LYS A 111 -5.43 -1.79 -6.67
N ARG A 112 -5.63 -2.78 -7.53
CA ARG A 112 -6.93 -3.10 -8.10
C ARG A 112 -7.70 -4.02 -7.18
N CYS A 113 -8.94 -3.69 -6.93
CA CYS A 113 -9.88 -4.51 -6.15
C CYS A 113 -11.29 -4.36 -6.73
N TYR A 114 -12.24 -5.07 -6.14
CA TYR A 114 -13.65 -4.91 -6.46
C TYR A 114 -14.33 -4.27 -5.26
N ASN A 115 -15.17 -3.26 -5.51
CA ASN A 115 -16.01 -2.67 -4.47
C ASN A 115 -17.20 -3.58 -4.15
N ASP A 116 -18.04 -3.17 -3.20
CA ASP A 116 -19.22 -3.93 -2.77
C ASP A 116 -20.24 -4.16 -3.90
N ASP A 117 -20.25 -3.29 -4.90
CA ASP A 117 -21.08 -3.44 -6.11
C ASP A 117 -20.47 -4.41 -7.13
N GLY A 118 -19.29 -5.01 -6.86
CA GLY A 118 -18.58 -5.91 -7.76
C GLY A 118 -17.98 -5.19 -8.97
N LEU A 119 -17.68 -3.90 -8.84
CA LEU A 119 -16.98 -3.10 -9.85
C LEU A 119 -15.51 -3.01 -9.54
N GLU A 120 -14.67 -3.14 -10.57
CA GLU A 120 -13.23 -2.95 -10.43
C GLU A 120 -12.93 -1.47 -10.12
N VAL A 121 -12.18 -1.25 -9.05
CA VAL A 121 -11.70 0.05 -8.59
C VAL A 121 -10.19 0.03 -8.40
N GLU A 122 -9.54 1.17 -8.61
CA GLU A 122 -8.12 1.36 -8.33
C GLU A 122 -7.97 2.21 -7.06
N ASN A 123 -7.47 1.60 -6.00
CA ASN A 123 -7.16 2.30 -4.75
C ASN A 123 -5.71 2.77 -4.75
N VAL A 124 -5.48 3.99 -4.26
CA VAL A 124 -4.15 4.61 -4.20
C VAL A 124 -3.67 4.67 -2.76
N TYR A 125 -2.50 4.10 -2.55
CA TYR A 125 -1.75 4.16 -1.30
C TYR A 125 -0.42 4.84 -1.52
N TYR A 126 0.26 5.24 -0.45
CA TYR A 126 1.58 5.85 -0.54
C TYR A 126 2.62 5.00 0.19
N ASP A 127 3.73 4.76 -0.49
CA ASP A 127 4.85 4.00 0.07
C ASP A 127 5.68 4.84 1.04
N ASN A 128 6.47 4.17 1.87
CA ASN A 128 7.38 4.80 2.82
C ASN A 128 8.84 4.49 2.48
N ILE A 129 9.73 5.32 3.00
CA ILE A 129 11.17 5.06 3.03
C ILE A 129 11.58 4.96 4.49
N MET A 130 12.29 3.89 4.85
CA MET A 130 12.83 3.68 6.18
C MET A 130 14.29 4.11 6.20
N HIS A 131 14.64 5.07 7.05
CA HIS A 131 16.04 5.44 7.26
C HIS A 131 16.57 4.75 8.51
N ILE A 132 17.69 4.03 8.39
CA ILE A 132 18.38 3.41 9.54
C ILE A 132 19.71 4.09 9.70
N SER A 133 20.04 4.51 10.92
CA SER A 133 21.38 4.98 11.30
C SER A 133 21.86 4.23 12.54
N ILE A 134 23.12 3.84 12.55
CA ILE A 134 23.78 3.16 13.69
C ILE A 134 25.07 3.88 13.99
N PHE A 135 25.28 4.22 15.27
CA PHE A 135 26.49 4.87 15.77
C PHE A 135 27.12 4.05 16.91
N LYS A 136 28.45 3.98 16.91
CA LYS A 136 29.26 3.52 18.03
C LYS A 136 29.95 4.73 18.63
N GLY A 137 29.46 5.24 19.77
CA GLY A 137 29.88 6.54 20.27
C GLY A 137 29.67 7.65 19.24
N ALA A 138 30.72 8.36 18.86
CA ALA A 138 30.67 9.40 17.82
C ALA A 138 30.83 8.85 16.38
N PHE A 139 31.17 7.58 16.23
CA PHE A 139 31.42 6.98 14.91
C PHE A 139 30.14 6.46 14.28
N LYS A 140 29.87 6.89 13.06
CA LYS A 140 28.77 6.37 12.26
C LYS A 140 29.17 5.01 11.66
N VAL A 141 28.51 3.94 12.10
CA VAL A 141 28.70 2.57 11.59
C VAL A 141 27.90 2.37 10.30
N PHE A 142 26.66 2.85 10.28
CA PHE A 142 25.76 2.70 9.14
C PHE A 142 24.81 3.89 9.06
N SER A 143 24.41 4.27 7.86
CA SER A 143 23.30 5.23 7.64
C SER A 143 22.84 5.08 6.19
N SER A 144 21.60 4.63 6.00
CA SER A 144 21.03 4.44 4.66
C SER A 144 19.52 4.44 4.67
N ASP A 145 18.96 4.84 3.53
CA ASP A 145 17.56 4.67 3.23
C ASP A 145 17.30 3.25 2.73
N ILE A 146 16.29 2.60 3.31
CA ILE A 146 15.80 1.29 2.90
C ILE A 146 14.46 1.51 2.18
N ARG A 147 14.37 0.96 0.97
CA ARG A 147 13.18 1.04 0.11
C ARG A 147 12.71 -0.35 -0.26
N LYS A 148 11.42 -0.55 -0.51
CA LYS A 148 10.88 -1.87 -0.85
C LYS A 148 11.56 -2.51 -2.08
N GLN A 149 12.02 -1.70 -3.04
CA GLN A 149 12.72 -2.19 -4.25
C GLN A 149 14.04 -2.91 -3.94
N MET A 150 14.63 -2.68 -2.76
CA MET A 150 15.85 -3.39 -2.33
C MET A 150 15.58 -4.86 -2.02
N TYR A 151 14.31 -5.26 -1.92
CA TYR A 151 13.89 -6.63 -1.64
C TYR A 151 13.46 -7.41 -2.90
N ASP A 152 13.77 -6.92 -4.10
CA ASP A 152 13.36 -7.48 -5.40
C ASP A 152 13.79 -8.93 -5.62
N LYS A 153 14.89 -9.36 -4.97
CA LYS A 153 15.41 -10.74 -5.03
C LYS A 153 14.84 -11.67 -3.96
N LEU A 154 14.13 -11.12 -2.99
CA LEU A 154 13.61 -11.85 -1.83
C LEU A 154 12.10 -12.00 -1.87
N VAL A 155 11.41 -11.04 -2.48
CA VAL A 155 9.95 -10.95 -2.52
C VAL A 155 9.49 -10.92 -3.98
N PRO A 156 8.43 -11.65 -4.35
CA PRO A 156 7.93 -11.66 -5.72
C PRO A 156 7.59 -10.26 -6.24
N GLU A 157 7.99 -9.97 -7.49
CA GLU A 157 7.79 -8.66 -8.13
C GLU A 157 6.31 -8.23 -8.11
N LYS A 158 5.40 -9.16 -8.42
CA LYS A 158 3.95 -8.88 -8.39
C LYS A 158 3.50 -8.37 -7.01
N PHE A 159 4.01 -8.99 -5.93
CA PHE A 159 3.69 -8.54 -4.57
C PHE A 159 4.30 -7.16 -4.28
N LEU A 160 5.57 -6.93 -4.64
CA LEU A 160 6.25 -5.65 -4.41
C LEU A 160 5.55 -4.48 -5.12
N ASN A 161 4.96 -4.72 -6.28
CA ASN A 161 4.25 -3.70 -7.03
C ASN A 161 3.00 -3.20 -6.29
N GLU A 162 2.31 -4.09 -5.57
CA GLU A 162 1.09 -3.79 -4.82
C GLU A 162 1.32 -3.54 -3.32
N ALA A 163 2.51 -3.83 -2.80
CA ALA A 163 2.84 -3.68 -1.39
C ALA A 163 3.40 -2.30 -1.06
N ILE A 164 3.26 -1.91 0.20
CA ILE A 164 3.95 -0.77 0.81
C ILE A 164 4.90 -1.26 1.91
N LEU A 165 5.97 -0.53 2.15
CA LEU A 165 6.88 -0.76 3.28
C LEU A 165 6.24 -0.13 4.52
N VAL A 166 5.60 -0.98 5.35
CA VAL A 166 4.73 -0.52 6.44
C VAL A 166 5.51 -0.17 7.69
N ASN A 167 6.52 -0.99 8.05
CA ASN A 167 7.22 -0.84 9.31
C ASN A 167 8.69 -1.27 9.21
N MET A 168 9.49 -0.78 10.14
CA MET A 168 10.85 -1.22 10.40
C MET A 168 11.06 -1.20 11.91
N GLU A 169 11.48 -2.32 12.49
CA GLU A 169 11.68 -2.44 13.92
C GLU A 169 13.01 -3.14 14.25
N TYR A 170 13.64 -2.72 15.34
CA TYR A 170 14.81 -3.40 15.89
C TYR A 170 14.38 -4.71 16.56
N CYS A 171 15.14 -5.80 16.30
CA CYS A 171 14.87 -7.12 16.87
C CYS A 171 15.89 -7.54 17.90
N ARG A 172 17.18 -7.58 17.53
CA ARG A 172 18.25 -8.09 18.39
C ARG A 172 19.61 -7.63 17.91
N ALA A 173 20.62 -7.85 18.75
CA ALA A 173 22.05 -7.79 18.37
C ALA A 173 22.75 -9.08 18.80
N ASP A 174 23.65 -9.57 17.98
CA ASP A 174 24.50 -10.72 18.25
C ASP A 174 25.90 -10.54 17.67
N ALA A 175 26.73 -11.61 17.64
CA ALA A 175 28.09 -11.56 17.13
C ALA A 175 28.20 -11.15 15.65
N GLN A 176 27.13 -11.23 14.89
CA GLN A 176 27.09 -10.91 13.46
C GLN A 176 26.62 -9.47 13.15
N GLY A 177 25.96 -8.80 14.12
CA GLY A 177 25.49 -7.43 13.94
C GLY A 177 24.20 -7.10 14.66
N LEU A 178 23.55 -6.02 14.21
CA LEU A 178 22.21 -5.59 14.64
C LEU A 178 21.19 -6.01 13.58
N TYR A 179 20.02 -6.43 14.03
CA TYR A 179 18.96 -6.96 13.19
C TYR A 179 17.71 -6.11 13.29
N PHE A 180 17.13 -5.83 12.13
CA PHE A 180 15.94 -5.03 11.96
C PHE A 180 14.97 -5.74 11.03
N ASN A 181 13.70 -5.85 11.41
CA ASN A 181 12.67 -6.44 10.59
C ASN A 181 11.90 -5.37 9.82
N ALA A 182 11.89 -5.50 8.50
CA ALA A 182 11.05 -4.73 7.61
C ALA A 182 9.77 -5.49 7.32
N THR A 183 8.62 -4.83 7.47
CA THR A 183 7.31 -5.38 7.13
C THR A 183 6.80 -4.74 5.85
N LEU A 184 6.54 -5.59 4.84
CA LEU A 184 5.90 -5.20 3.59
C LEU A 184 4.51 -5.83 3.54
N CYS A 185 3.48 -5.02 3.35
CA CYS A 185 2.10 -5.52 3.25
C CYS A 185 1.40 -4.96 2.02
N VAL A 186 0.53 -5.78 1.43
CA VAL A 186 -0.47 -5.29 0.47
C VAL A 186 -1.55 -4.57 1.28
N PRO A 187 -1.81 -3.29 1.02
CA PRO A 187 -2.86 -2.53 1.72
C PRO A 187 -4.22 -3.22 1.61
N ASP A 188 -5.04 -3.12 2.65
CA ASP A 188 -6.37 -3.75 2.74
C ASP A 188 -6.35 -5.26 2.41
N GLY A 189 -5.25 -5.91 2.72
CA GLY A 189 -5.05 -7.34 2.51
C GLY A 189 -4.40 -7.99 3.73
N ALA A 190 -4.54 -9.31 3.84
CA ALA A 190 -3.90 -10.10 4.90
C ALA A 190 -2.46 -10.52 4.55
N SER A 191 -1.97 -10.18 3.35
CA SER A 191 -0.68 -10.67 2.87
C SER A 191 0.45 -9.72 3.23
N CYS A 192 1.42 -10.21 4.01
CA CYS A 192 2.63 -9.48 4.35
C CYS A 192 3.86 -10.37 4.19
N TYR A 193 5.00 -9.73 3.90
CA TYR A 193 6.32 -10.33 4.00
C TYR A 193 7.12 -9.65 5.10
N LEU A 194 7.90 -10.44 5.83
CA LEU A 194 8.85 -9.96 6.82
C LEU A 194 10.26 -10.21 6.29
N VAL A 195 11.07 -9.15 6.20
CA VAL A 195 12.45 -9.22 5.73
C VAL A 195 13.38 -8.76 6.83
N GLU A 196 14.27 -9.65 7.26
CA GLU A 196 15.31 -9.32 8.22
C GLU A 196 16.46 -8.58 7.51
N ASN A 197 16.81 -7.41 8.05
CA ASN A 197 17.92 -6.57 7.64
C ASN A 197 19.01 -6.66 8.71
N ARG A 198 20.10 -7.35 8.42
CA ARG A 198 21.24 -7.45 9.31
C ARG A 198 22.31 -6.44 8.91
N ILE A 199 22.72 -5.60 9.84
CA ILE A 199 23.80 -4.63 9.67
C ILE A 199 24.96 -5.05 10.59
N ASN A 200 26.06 -5.49 10.00
CA ASN A 200 27.22 -5.92 10.78
C ASN A 200 27.96 -4.71 11.38
N TYR A 201 28.87 -4.96 12.30
CA TYR A 201 29.63 -3.92 13.01
C TYR A 201 30.61 -3.12 12.14
N PHE A 202 30.76 -3.52 10.86
CA PHE A 202 31.55 -2.82 9.82
C PHE A 202 30.66 -2.04 8.85
N GLY A 203 29.33 -1.98 9.11
CA GLY A 203 28.39 -1.23 8.28
C GLY A 203 27.92 -1.94 7.01
N LYS A 204 28.12 -3.25 6.90
CA LYS A 204 27.59 -4.03 5.76
C LYS A 204 26.18 -4.49 6.04
N LEU A 205 25.26 -4.10 5.16
CA LEU A 205 23.86 -4.56 5.16
C LEU A 205 23.71 -5.89 4.40
N THR A 206 22.98 -6.82 4.99
CA THR A 206 22.52 -8.07 4.37
C THR A 206 21.04 -8.24 4.65
N MET A 207 20.29 -8.78 3.70
CA MET A 207 18.85 -8.95 3.79
C MET A 207 18.48 -10.40 3.56
N GLN A 208 17.50 -10.90 4.31
CA GLN A 208 16.96 -12.25 4.11
C GLN A 208 15.46 -12.29 4.44
N LEU A 209 14.72 -13.12 3.71
CA LEU A 209 13.32 -13.37 4.02
C LEU A 209 13.23 -14.15 5.35
N VAL A 210 12.29 -13.73 6.21
CA VAL A 210 11.97 -14.50 7.42
C VAL A 210 10.92 -15.53 7.02
N GLU A 211 11.28 -16.80 7.08
CA GLU A 211 10.36 -17.91 6.88
C GLU A 211 9.68 -18.23 8.24
N TYR A 212 8.36 -18.43 8.21
CA TYR A 212 7.57 -18.89 9.36
C TYR A 212 7.25 -20.37 9.26
#